data_e15088dbc3e49db4a4882bcac3414b6c
#
_entry.id   e15088dbc3e49db4a4882bcac3414b6c
#
_cell.length_a   1.000
_cell.length_b   1.000
_cell.length_c   1.000
_cell.angle_alpha   90.00
_cell.angle_beta   90.00
_cell.angle_gamma   90.00
#
_symmetry.space_group_name_H-M   'P 1'
#
loop_
_entity.id
_entity.type
_entity.pdbx_description
1 polymer ?
#
loop_
_entity_poly.entity_id
_entity_poly.type
_entity_poly.pdbx_seq_one_letter_code
_entity_poly.pdbx_strand_id
1 'polypeptide(L)'
;MSILKNDFLWGGAVAAHQLEGGWDQGGKGVSVADVMTAGAHGVPRKITAGVLLDEHYPNHEAIDFYHRYQEDIQLFKELGLNCFRTSIAWTRIFPNGDEETPNEEGLRFYDALFDECLKNGIEPVVTLSHFEMPYHLVTKYGGFRNRQVIDFFVKFAEVCFTRYQKKVKYWMTFNEINNQANYEEDFAPFTNSGIAYQEGEDREAIMYQAAHYELVASARAVKIGHAINPDFQIGCMIAMVPIYPYSCNPEDMMMSVSAMQKRYWFTDVHVRGHYPSAIQCYLKRKNISLDVTEEDLTDLANGCVDYIGFSYYMSFAVKGAEKAPTFDYNEAKDLVRNPYVATSDWGWQIDPMGLRYAMNWFNDRYELPLFIVENGFGAIDELEPDGTINDTYRIAYLREHIEMMKEAVAYDGIDLMGYTPWGFIDLVSASTGEMKKRYGFIYVDKDNDGHGTLERRKKKSFAWYQQVIATNGEEL
;
A
#
# COMPACT_ATOMS: atom_id res chain seq x y z
N MET A 1 -11.04 -18.05 -25.75
CA MET A 1 -10.38 -16.75 -25.59
C MET A 1 -10.17 -16.57 -24.11
N SER A 2 -8.98 -16.19 -23.68
CA SER A 2 -8.74 -15.91 -22.24
C SER A 2 -9.63 -14.77 -21.78
N ILE A 3 -10.13 -14.87 -20.53
CA ILE A 3 -10.93 -13.81 -19.88
C ILE A 3 -10.07 -12.58 -19.64
N LEU A 4 -8.82 -12.79 -19.25
CA LEU A 4 -7.88 -11.70 -18.99
C LEU A 4 -7.15 -11.29 -20.29
N LYS A 5 -6.74 -10.04 -20.35
CA LYS A 5 -5.98 -9.47 -21.48
C LYS A 5 -4.66 -10.23 -21.70
N ASN A 6 -4.15 -10.25 -22.93
CA ASN A 6 -2.86 -10.89 -23.25
C ASN A 6 -1.66 -10.16 -22.62
N ASP A 7 -1.81 -8.87 -22.35
CA ASP A 7 -0.83 -7.99 -21.72
C ASP A 7 -1.10 -7.79 -20.21
N PHE A 8 -1.88 -8.69 -19.61
CA PHE A 8 -2.20 -8.64 -18.20
C PHE A 8 -0.94 -8.70 -17.32
N LEU A 9 -0.85 -7.81 -16.35
CA LEU A 9 0.31 -7.70 -15.46
C LEU A 9 0.20 -8.69 -14.30
N TRP A 10 0.82 -9.86 -14.47
CA TRP A 10 1.00 -10.85 -13.43
C TRP A 10 2.28 -10.58 -12.66
N GLY A 11 2.18 -10.20 -11.40
CA GLY A 11 3.37 -9.82 -10.64
C GLY A 11 3.39 -10.27 -9.20
N GLY A 12 4.17 -9.55 -8.44
CA GLY A 12 4.24 -9.62 -6.99
C GLY A 12 4.58 -8.25 -6.43
N ALA A 13 4.11 -7.97 -5.21
CA ALA A 13 4.24 -6.67 -4.56
C ALA A 13 5.00 -6.74 -3.24
N VAL A 14 5.81 -5.72 -2.99
CA VAL A 14 6.57 -5.50 -1.76
C VAL A 14 6.69 -3.99 -1.47
N ALA A 15 7.26 -3.65 -0.30
CA ALA A 15 7.66 -2.27 0.03
C ALA A 15 9.13 -2.23 0.44
N ALA A 16 9.85 -1.19 0.03
CA ALA A 16 11.29 -1.04 0.25
C ALA A 16 11.68 -1.28 1.71
N HIS A 17 11.05 -0.61 2.66
CA HIS A 17 11.37 -0.73 4.08
C HIS A 17 11.14 -2.12 4.68
N GLN A 18 10.31 -2.97 4.05
CA GLN A 18 9.99 -4.30 4.57
C GLN A 18 10.92 -5.40 4.06
N LEU A 19 11.66 -5.12 2.94
CA LEU A 19 12.54 -6.14 2.36
C LEU A 19 13.99 -5.68 2.14
N GLU A 20 14.25 -4.40 1.87
CA GLU A 20 15.58 -3.96 1.43
C GLU A 20 16.65 -4.18 2.51
N GLY A 21 16.45 -3.72 3.73
CA GLY A 21 17.52 -3.61 4.71
C GLY A 21 18.54 -2.53 4.32
N GLY A 22 19.79 -2.66 4.78
CA GLY A 22 20.84 -1.68 4.48
C GLY A 22 20.43 -0.26 4.90
N TRP A 23 19.81 -0.13 6.07
CA TRP A 23 19.14 1.08 6.55
C TRP A 23 20.08 2.28 6.74
N ASP A 24 21.38 2.03 6.96
CA ASP A 24 22.44 3.01 7.15
C ASP A 24 23.49 3.00 6.02
N GLN A 25 23.18 2.31 4.90
CA GLN A 25 24.14 2.14 3.78
C GLN A 25 23.77 3.02 2.58
N GLY A 26 24.77 3.31 1.76
CA GLY A 26 24.59 4.09 0.54
C GLY A 26 24.11 5.52 0.80
N GLY A 27 24.42 6.09 1.98
CA GLY A 27 23.99 7.42 2.36
C GLY A 27 22.49 7.55 2.69
N LYS A 28 21.78 6.42 2.91
CA LYS A 28 20.37 6.43 3.33
C LYS A 28 20.21 7.14 4.68
N GLY A 29 19.22 8.01 4.78
CA GLY A 29 18.80 8.61 6.05
C GLY A 29 17.79 7.76 6.81
N VAL A 30 17.48 8.19 8.03
CA VAL A 30 16.50 7.54 8.90
C VAL A 30 15.08 7.86 8.42
N SER A 31 14.28 6.83 8.22
CA SER A 31 12.85 6.95 7.89
C SER A 31 11.96 6.69 9.11
N VAL A 32 10.66 6.95 8.97
CA VAL A 32 9.66 6.60 9.99
C VAL A 32 9.65 5.09 10.28
N ALA A 33 9.93 4.24 9.29
CA ALA A 33 10.02 2.80 9.49
C ALA A 33 11.23 2.38 10.34
N ASP A 34 12.33 3.14 10.29
CA ASP A 34 13.56 2.84 11.00
C ASP A 34 13.50 3.16 12.51
N VAL A 35 12.47 3.89 12.95
CA VAL A 35 12.22 4.22 14.37
C VAL A 35 11.03 3.44 14.95
N MET A 36 10.60 2.37 14.28
CA MET A 36 9.53 1.50 14.73
C MET A 36 10.09 0.14 15.16
N THR A 37 9.96 -0.16 16.46
CA THR A 37 10.48 -1.41 17.03
C THR A 37 9.72 -2.64 16.52
N ALA A 38 10.24 -3.83 16.79
CA ALA A 38 9.48 -5.05 16.68
C ALA A 38 8.23 -5.00 17.62
N GLY A 39 7.11 -5.51 17.13
CA GLY A 39 5.92 -5.83 17.90
C GLY A 39 5.64 -7.33 17.82
N ALA A 40 4.40 -7.73 18.06
CA ALA A 40 3.92 -9.09 17.90
C ALA A 40 2.41 -9.11 17.65
N HIS A 41 1.83 -10.28 17.39
CA HIS A 41 0.37 -10.42 17.35
C HIS A 41 -0.25 -9.95 18.68
N GLY A 42 -1.10 -8.93 18.62
CA GLY A 42 -1.71 -8.30 19.81
C GLY A 42 -0.78 -7.36 20.60
N VAL A 43 0.47 -7.15 20.16
CA VAL A 43 1.41 -6.22 20.78
C VAL A 43 1.83 -5.18 19.72
N PRO A 44 1.41 -3.92 19.84
CA PRO A 44 1.76 -2.89 18.86
C PRO A 44 3.26 -2.60 18.83
N ARG A 45 3.76 -2.19 17.68
CA ARG A 45 5.10 -1.61 17.52
C ARG A 45 5.20 -0.30 18.30
N LYS A 46 6.36 -0.02 18.88
CA LYS A 46 6.63 1.28 19.51
C LYS A 46 7.26 2.22 18.49
N ILE A 47 6.85 3.47 18.50
CA ILE A 47 7.51 4.56 17.79
C ILE A 47 8.50 5.20 18.76
N THR A 48 9.79 5.16 18.46
CA THR A 48 10.85 5.69 19.32
C THR A 48 11.29 7.09 18.88
N ALA A 49 11.85 7.86 19.83
CA ALA A 49 12.41 9.19 19.56
C ALA A 49 13.80 9.09 18.89
N GLY A 50 13.86 8.54 17.69
CA GLY A 50 15.08 8.18 16.97
C GLY A 50 15.47 6.72 17.19
N VAL A 51 16.58 6.30 16.59
CA VAL A 51 17.12 4.94 16.72
C VAL A 51 17.82 4.80 18.06
N LEU A 52 17.38 3.84 18.88
CA LEU A 52 17.93 3.55 20.21
C LEU A 52 18.77 2.25 20.16
N LEU A 53 19.86 2.20 20.90
CA LEU A 53 20.82 1.08 20.84
C LEU A 53 20.32 -0.21 21.51
N ASP A 54 19.36 -0.10 22.41
CA ASP A 54 18.78 -1.19 23.20
C ASP A 54 17.41 -1.69 22.69
N GLU A 55 16.95 -1.17 21.54
CA GLU A 55 15.72 -1.60 20.89
C GLU A 55 16.02 -2.40 19.60
N HIS A 56 15.11 -3.32 19.26
CA HIS A 56 15.19 -4.10 18.02
C HIS A 56 14.32 -3.48 16.93
N TYR A 57 14.92 -3.18 15.78
CA TYR A 57 14.28 -2.60 14.60
C TYR A 57 14.34 -3.60 13.42
N PRO A 58 13.29 -4.39 13.19
CA PRO A 58 13.34 -5.48 12.21
C PRO A 58 13.55 -4.99 10.76
N ASN A 59 13.15 -3.74 10.46
CA ASN A 59 13.32 -3.14 9.14
C ASN A 59 14.79 -2.79 8.81
N HIS A 60 15.69 -2.69 9.81
CA HIS A 60 17.09 -2.32 9.56
C HIS A 60 17.83 -3.34 8.69
N GLU A 61 17.62 -4.61 8.91
CA GLU A 61 18.14 -5.69 8.09
C GLU A 61 17.10 -6.20 7.08
N ALA A 62 15.82 -6.21 7.48
CA ALA A 62 14.72 -6.79 6.74
C ALA A 62 15.09 -8.19 6.21
N ILE A 63 15.10 -8.41 4.89
CA ILE A 63 15.56 -9.67 4.28
C ILE A 63 16.84 -9.50 3.45
N ASP A 64 17.53 -8.37 3.65
CA ASP A 64 18.77 -8.01 2.97
C ASP A 64 18.67 -7.98 1.42
N PHE A 65 17.51 -7.56 0.90
CA PHE A 65 17.30 -7.43 -0.54
C PHE A 65 18.26 -6.39 -1.17
N TYR A 66 18.66 -5.38 -0.44
CA TYR A 66 19.61 -4.37 -0.89
C TYR A 66 20.90 -4.99 -1.48
N HIS A 67 21.39 -6.07 -0.88
CA HIS A 67 22.57 -6.79 -1.39
C HIS A 67 22.21 -7.98 -2.29
N ARG A 68 20.99 -8.54 -2.15
CA ARG A 68 20.56 -9.80 -2.79
C ARG A 68 19.57 -9.64 -3.94
N TYR A 69 19.24 -8.41 -4.34
CA TYR A 69 18.18 -8.17 -5.35
C TYR A 69 18.41 -8.94 -6.65
N GLN A 70 19.67 -9.14 -7.08
CA GLN A 70 19.96 -9.89 -8.31
C GLN A 70 19.55 -11.37 -8.18
N GLU A 71 19.85 -11.99 -7.04
CA GLU A 71 19.45 -13.37 -6.73
C GLU A 71 17.92 -13.48 -6.67
N ASP A 72 17.28 -12.57 -5.96
CA ASP A 72 15.84 -12.56 -5.79
C ASP A 72 15.10 -12.33 -7.12
N ILE A 73 15.58 -11.43 -7.98
CA ILE A 73 14.99 -11.18 -9.31
C ILE A 73 15.08 -12.43 -10.21
N GLN A 74 16.13 -13.25 -10.09
CA GLN A 74 16.18 -14.53 -10.82
C GLN A 74 15.05 -15.47 -10.35
N LEU A 75 14.75 -15.52 -9.05
CA LEU A 75 13.61 -16.28 -8.53
C LEU A 75 12.27 -15.69 -9.01
N PHE A 76 12.15 -14.37 -9.12
CA PHE A 76 10.95 -13.71 -9.66
C PHE A 76 10.73 -14.06 -11.13
N LYS A 77 11.79 -14.07 -11.93
CA LYS A 77 11.76 -14.55 -13.32
C LYS A 77 11.35 -16.01 -13.40
N GLU A 78 11.92 -16.87 -12.55
CA GLU A 78 11.58 -18.28 -12.51
C GLU A 78 10.11 -18.49 -12.12
N LEU A 79 9.58 -17.68 -11.20
CA LEU A 79 8.15 -17.67 -10.84
C LEU A 79 7.26 -17.27 -12.03
N GLY A 80 7.83 -16.62 -13.04
CA GLY A 80 7.13 -16.18 -14.25
C GLY A 80 6.57 -14.78 -14.18
N LEU A 81 6.98 -13.96 -13.20
CA LEU A 81 6.49 -12.59 -13.09
C LEU A 81 6.81 -11.80 -14.35
N ASN A 82 5.85 -11.03 -14.86
CA ASN A 82 6.05 -10.02 -15.89
C ASN A 82 6.03 -8.59 -15.36
N CYS A 83 5.65 -8.39 -14.09
CA CYS A 83 5.84 -7.12 -13.39
C CYS A 83 6.26 -7.33 -11.93
N PHE A 84 6.94 -6.35 -11.36
CA PHE A 84 7.37 -6.32 -9.96
C PHE A 84 7.02 -4.96 -9.35
N ARG A 85 6.10 -4.97 -8.37
CA ARG A 85 5.77 -3.76 -7.63
C ARG A 85 6.64 -3.62 -6.40
N THR A 86 7.32 -2.48 -6.30
CA THR A 86 8.09 -2.06 -5.13
C THR A 86 7.91 -0.57 -4.87
N SER A 87 8.56 -0.05 -3.83
CA SER A 87 8.62 1.38 -3.57
C SER A 87 10.06 1.90 -3.66
N ILE A 88 10.21 3.21 -3.73
CA ILE A 88 11.50 3.89 -3.59
C ILE A 88 11.58 4.44 -2.17
N ALA A 89 12.60 4.02 -1.40
CA ALA A 89 12.88 4.62 -0.10
C ALA A 89 13.24 6.10 -0.28
N TRP A 90 12.37 7.00 0.12
CA TRP A 90 12.58 8.45 -0.01
C TRP A 90 13.92 8.86 0.61
N THR A 91 14.26 8.28 1.75
CA THR A 91 15.52 8.52 2.47
C THR A 91 16.78 8.01 1.77
N ARG A 92 16.68 7.15 0.76
CA ARG A 92 17.83 6.83 -0.11
C ARG A 92 18.10 7.94 -1.12
N ILE A 93 17.06 8.65 -1.54
CA ILE A 93 17.16 9.72 -2.54
C ILE A 93 17.43 11.07 -1.88
N PHE A 94 16.70 11.38 -0.81
CA PHE A 94 16.88 12.57 0.03
C PHE A 94 16.93 12.13 1.49
N PRO A 95 18.13 11.95 2.08
CA PRO A 95 18.31 11.36 3.42
C PRO A 95 17.51 12.05 4.54
N ASN A 96 17.38 13.37 4.49
CA ASN A 96 16.57 14.15 5.42
C ASN A 96 15.25 14.63 4.79
N GLY A 97 15.11 14.57 3.47
CA GLY A 97 13.93 14.97 2.72
C GLY A 97 13.92 16.44 2.29
N ASP A 98 14.72 17.30 2.90
CA ASP A 98 14.78 18.75 2.65
C ASP A 98 16.09 19.22 1.97
N GLU A 99 16.93 18.30 1.50
CA GLU A 99 18.15 18.65 0.78
C GLU A 99 17.88 19.30 -0.59
N GLU A 100 18.82 20.10 -1.05
CA GLU A 100 18.76 20.71 -2.39
C GLU A 100 19.09 19.70 -3.50
N THR A 101 20.00 18.77 -3.25
CA THR A 101 20.50 17.78 -4.22
C THR A 101 20.26 16.36 -3.75
N PRO A 102 19.87 15.44 -4.66
CA PRO A 102 19.63 14.05 -4.29
C PRO A 102 20.94 13.30 -4.03
N ASN A 103 20.83 12.22 -3.26
CA ASN A 103 21.92 11.27 -3.02
C ASN A 103 22.11 10.35 -4.24
N GLU A 104 23.24 10.50 -4.92
CA GLU A 104 23.55 9.74 -6.14
C GLU A 104 23.72 8.23 -5.89
N GLU A 105 24.18 7.79 -4.71
CA GLU A 105 24.27 6.35 -4.40
C GLU A 105 22.89 5.70 -4.35
N GLY A 106 21.93 6.37 -3.72
CA GLY A 106 20.54 5.89 -3.71
C GLY A 106 19.94 5.83 -5.11
N LEU A 107 20.18 6.85 -5.94
CA LEU A 107 19.73 6.85 -7.34
C LEU A 107 20.33 5.68 -8.13
N ARG A 108 21.63 5.38 -7.96
CA ARG A 108 22.30 4.25 -8.64
C ARG A 108 21.78 2.89 -8.18
N PHE A 109 21.42 2.75 -6.93
CA PHE A 109 20.83 1.50 -6.44
C PHE A 109 19.53 1.17 -7.20
N TYR A 110 18.62 2.13 -7.32
CA TYR A 110 17.37 1.91 -8.06
C TYR A 110 17.59 1.82 -9.58
N ASP A 111 18.59 2.51 -10.14
CA ASP A 111 19.01 2.28 -11.53
C ASP A 111 19.36 0.81 -11.78
N ALA A 112 20.19 0.24 -10.90
CA ALA A 112 20.66 -1.14 -11.02
C ALA A 112 19.51 -2.15 -10.79
N LEU A 113 18.63 -1.85 -9.82
CA LEU A 113 17.46 -2.67 -9.55
C LEU A 113 16.51 -2.74 -10.75
N PHE A 114 16.15 -1.58 -11.32
CA PHE A 114 15.22 -1.53 -12.46
C PHE A 114 15.86 -2.10 -13.74
N ASP A 115 17.16 -1.89 -13.95
CA ASP A 115 17.89 -2.51 -15.06
C ASP A 115 17.88 -4.03 -14.95
N GLU A 116 18.06 -4.60 -13.75
CA GLU A 116 17.99 -6.05 -13.53
C GLU A 116 16.56 -6.59 -13.76
N CYS A 117 15.52 -5.86 -13.34
CA CYS A 117 14.13 -6.21 -13.64
C CYS A 117 13.90 -6.27 -15.16
N LEU A 118 14.21 -5.21 -15.89
CA LEU A 118 14.00 -5.10 -17.33
C LEU A 118 14.80 -6.14 -18.12
N LYS A 119 16.05 -6.39 -17.73
CA LYS A 119 16.90 -7.46 -18.30
C LYS A 119 16.24 -8.83 -18.21
N ASN A 120 15.45 -9.07 -17.18
CA ASN A 120 14.73 -10.31 -16.93
C ASN A 120 13.29 -10.31 -17.47
N GLY A 121 12.87 -9.26 -18.20
CA GLY A 121 11.54 -9.13 -18.79
C GLY A 121 10.45 -8.81 -17.76
N ILE A 122 10.83 -8.21 -16.62
CA ILE A 122 9.93 -7.84 -15.52
C ILE A 122 9.78 -6.31 -15.52
N GLU A 123 8.55 -5.83 -15.74
CA GLU A 123 8.21 -4.41 -15.72
C GLU A 123 8.19 -3.87 -14.28
N PRO A 124 8.95 -2.83 -13.93
CA PRO A 124 8.85 -2.19 -12.63
C PRO A 124 7.53 -1.42 -12.48
N VAL A 125 6.84 -1.60 -11.34
CA VAL A 125 5.69 -0.83 -10.90
C VAL A 125 6.07 -0.17 -9.59
N VAL A 126 6.12 1.16 -9.54
CA VAL A 126 6.78 1.89 -8.46
C VAL A 126 5.81 2.75 -7.66
N THR A 127 5.81 2.57 -6.35
CA THR A 127 5.15 3.47 -5.40
C THR A 127 6.17 4.47 -4.87
N LEU A 128 5.92 5.77 -5.00
CA LEU A 128 6.84 6.82 -4.54
C LEU A 128 6.94 6.85 -3.02
N SER A 129 5.82 6.89 -2.31
CA SER A 129 5.79 6.88 -0.84
C SER A 129 5.03 5.68 -0.31
N HIS A 130 5.73 4.78 0.39
CA HIS A 130 5.14 3.59 0.99
C HIS A 130 5.56 3.46 2.45
N PHE A 131 4.94 4.28 3.32
CA PHE A 131 5.16 4.28 4.77
C PHE A 131 6.62 4.55 5.17
N GLU A 132 7.35 5.36 4.40
CA GLU A 132 8.79 5.54 4.54
C GLU A 132 9.22 7.01 4.38
N MET A 133 8.46 7.93 4.98
CA MET A 133 8.83 9.34 5.04
C MET A 133 10.16 9.54 5.79
N PRO A 134 11.04 10.47 5.37
CA PRO A 134 12.20 10.86 6.17
C PRO A 134 11.82 11.31 7.58
N TYR A 135 12.40 10.68 8.61
CA TYR A 135 12.09 11.00 10.00
C TYR A 135 12.45 12.45 10.38
N HIS A 136 13.44 13.02 9.70
CA HIS A 136 13.76 14.45 9.83
C HIS A 136 12.59 15.36 9.48
N LEU A 137 11.78 15.02 8.46
CA LEU A 137 10.58 15.78 8.12
C LEU A 137 9.51 15.71 9.22
N VAL A 138 9.45 14.61 9.94
CA VAL A 138 8.57 14.46 11.10
C VAL A 138 9.01 15.37 12.24
N THR A 139 10.29 15.29 12.61
CA THR A 139 10.83 16.02 13.78
C THR A 139 10.97 17.52 13.56
N LYS A 140 11.32 17.94 12.35
CA LYS A 140 11.55 19.36 12.04
C LYS A 140 10.29 20.08 11.56
N TYR A 141 9.46 19.40 10.78
CA TYR A 141 8.30 20.02 10.12
C TYR A 141 6.95 19.48 10.63
N GLY A 142 6.93 18.39 11.38
CA GLY A 142 5.71 17.73 11.83
C GLY A 142 5.03 16.91 10.74
N GLY A 143 5.79 16.42 9.75
CA GLY A 143 5.26 15.69 8.61
C GLY A 143 4.33 16.56 7.75
N PHE A 144 3.30 15.95 7.18
CA PHE A 144 2.29 16.66 6.36
C PHE A 144 1.36 17.61 7.15
N ARG A 145 1.65 17.92 8.42
CA ARG A 145 1.07 19.11 9.08
C ARG A 145 1.56 20.38 8.42
N ASN A 146 2.72 20.35 7.81
CA ASN A 146 3.40 21.51 7.24
C ASN A 146 3.31 21.51 5.72
N ARG A 147 2.77 22.56 5.15
CA ARG A 147 2.60 22.76 3.71
C ARG A 147 3.92 22.60 2.93
N GLN A 148 5.09 22.95 3.51
CA GLN A 148 6.39 22.82 2.86
C GLN A 148 6.72 21.36 2.47
N VAL A 149 6.14 20.38 3.16
CA VAL A 149 6.35 18.95 2.86
C VAL A 149 5.78 18.59 1.48
N ILE A 150 4.78 19.34 0.98
CA ILE A 150 4.30 19.22 -0.40
C ILE A 150 5.47 19.40 -1.38
N ASP A 151 6.24 20.49 -1.23
CA ASP A 151 7.32 20.82 -2.14
C ASP A 151 8.48 19.81 -2.06
N PHE A 152 8.76 19.29 -0.86
CA PHE A 152 9.77 18.26 -0.67
C PHE A 152 9.37 16.94 -1.36
N PHE A 153 8.10 16.53 -1.23
CA PHE A 153 7.61 15.33 -1.92
C PHE A 153 7.61 15.51 -3.44
N VAL A 154 7.16 16.66 -3.93
CA VAL A 154 7.12 16.97 -5.37
C VAL A 154 8.52 16.95 -5.98
N LYS A 155 9.51 17.51 -5.28
CA LYS A 155 10.93 17.45 -5.68
C LYS A 155 11.46 16.01 -5.72
N PHE A 156 11.14 15.19 -4.73
CA PHE A 156 11.48 13.78 -4.71
C PHE A 156 10.86 13.04 -5.91
N ALA A 157 9.58 13.26 -6.18
CA ALA A 157 8.87 12.67 -7.30
C ALA A 157 9.48 13.09 -8.64
N GLU A 158 9.78 14.38 -8.83
CA GLU A 158 10.39 14.92 -10.05
C GLU A 158 11.76 14.28 -10.35
N VAL A 159 12.59 14.12 -9.31
CA VAL A 159 13.90 13.46 -9.43
C VAL A 159 13.73 12.01 -9.86
N CYS A 160 12.81 11.27 -9.23
CA CYS A 160 12.54 9.88 -9.59
C CYS A 160 11.99 9.75 -11.01
N PHE A 161 11.00 10.55 -11.39
CA PHE A 161 10.43 10.56 -12.74
C PHE A 161 11.48 10.86 -13.80
N THR A 162 12.31 11.89 -13.57
CA THR A 162 13.37 12.29 -14.50
C THR A 162 14.44 11.19 -14.63
N ARG A 163 14.89 10.63 -13.51
CA ARG A 163 15.95 9.61 -13.51
C ARG A 163 15.52 8.33 -14.19
N TYR A 164 14.30 7.86 -13.88
CA TYR A 164 13.83 6.53 -14.27
C TYR A 164 12.84 6.55 -15.44
N GLN A 165 12.67 7.67 -16.15
CA GLN A 165 11.69 7.85 -17.22
C GLN A 165 11.75 6.82 -18.35
N LYS A 166 12.91 6.16 -18.56
CA LYS A 166 13.09 5.11 -19.57
C LYS A 166 13.00 3.69 -18.99
N LYS A 167 12.80 3.56 -17.68
CA LYS A 167 12.84 2.28 -16.97
C LYS A 167 11.53 1.93 -16.30
N VAL A 168 10.76 2.92 -15.89
CA VAL A 168 9.51 2.75 -15.16
C VAL A 168 8.39 3.47 -15.88
N LYS A 169 7.33 2.73 -16.20
CA LYS A 169 6.12 3.25 -16.84
C LYS A 169 4.98 3.45 -15.84
N TYR A 170 4.85 2.53 -14.87
CA TYR A 170 3.74 2.50 -13.93
C TYR A 170 4.14 3.04 -12.57
N TRP A 171 3.45 4.07 -12.13
CA TRP A 171 3.73 4.78 -10.88
C TRP A 171 2.50 4.87 -10.00
N MET A 172 2.71 4.95 -8.69
CA MET A 172 1.71 5.35 -7.70
C MET A 172 2.33 6.37 -6.75
N THR A 173 1.54 7.31 -6.27
CA THR A 173 2.07 8.41 -5.43
C THR A 173 2.22 7.98 -3.97
N PHE A 174 1.12 7.72 -3.27
CA PHE A 174 1.10 7.32 -1.86
C PHE A 174 0.43 5.97 -1.69
N ASN A 175 1.06 5.09 -0.91
CA ASN A 175 0.48 3.80 -0.58
C ASN A 175 -0.62 3.95 0.46
N GLU A 176 -1.80 3.35 0.19
CA GLU A 176 -2.92 3.26 1.13
C GLU A 176 -3.21 4.58 1.87
N ILE A 177 -3.19 5.69 1.13
CA ILE A 177 -3.35 7.05 1.68
C ILE A 177 -4.57 7.19 2.60
N ASN A 178 -5.63 6.40 2.38
CA ASN A 178 -6.86 6.43 3.13
C ASN A 178 -6.79 5.70 4.50
N ASN A 179 -5.71 4.97 4.80
CA ASN A 179 -5.54 4.36 6.13
C ASN A 179 -5.38 5.40 7.24
N GLN A 180 -4.87 6.60 6.94
CA GLN A 180 -4.79 7.70 7.91
C GLN A 180 -6.16 8.15 8.43
N ALA A 181 -7.28 7.77 7.78
CA ALA A 181 -8.62 7.99 8.31
C ALA A 181 -8.86 7.30 9.67
N ASN A 182 -8.02 6.32 10.05
CA ASN A 182 -7.97 5.76 11.39
C ASN A 182 -7.09 6.62 12.32
N TYR A 183 -7.47 7.87 12.50
CA TYR A 183 -6.74 8.88 13.28
C TYR A 183 -6.75 8.64 14.80
N GLU A 184 -7.52 7.70 15.30
CA GLU A 184 -7.56 7.33 16.74
C GLU A 184 -6.29 6.56 17.15
N GLU A 185 -5.62 5.91 16.22
CA GLU A 185 -4.37 5.18 16.40
C GLU A 185 -3.17 6.02 15.95
N ASP A 186 -1.98 5.72 16.50
CA ASP A 186 -0.77 6.45 16.14
C ASP A 186 -0.09 5.89 14.89
N PHE A 187 -0.25 4.58 14.61
CA PHE A 187 0.49 3.88 13.54
C PHE A 187 0.19 4.45 12.14
N ALA A 188 -1.08 4.48 11.72
CA ALA A 188 -1.43 4.87 10.36
C ALA A 188 -1.11 6.35 10.07
N PRO A 189 -1.45 7.33 10.91
CA PRO A 189 -1.04 8.72 10.71
C PRO A 189 0.48 8.93 10.70
N PHE A 190 1.22 8.19 11.54
CA PHE A 190 2.67 8.28 11.57
C PHE A 190 3.31 7.72 10.29
N THR A 191 2.87 6.56 9.84
CA THR A 191 3.45 5.90 8.65
C THR A 191 3.03 6.56 7.33
N ASN A 192 1.77 6.98 7.20
CA ASN A 192 1.28 7.66 5.99
C ASN A 192 1.81 9.09 5.88
N SER A 193 1.60 9.89 6.91
CA SER A 193 1.72 11.36 6.84
C SER A 193 2.83 11.94 7.72
N GLY A 194 3.56 11.09 8.46
CA GLY A 194 4.58 11.54 9.41
C GLY A 194 4.00 12.31 10.61
N ILE A 195 2.76 12.01 11.01
CA ILE A 195 2.08 12.69 12.10
C ILE A 195 2.34 11.97 13.42
N ALA A 196 3.06 12.64 14.32
CA ALA A 196 3.17 12.26 15.72
C ALA A 196 2.24 13.16 16.54
N TYR A 197 1.13 12.60 17.04
CA TYR A 197 0.16 13.35 17.82
C TYR A 197 0.70 13.71 19.22
N GLN A 198 0.26 14.88 19.71
CA GLN A 198 0.51 15.31 21.08
C GLN A 198 -0.78 15.22 21.90
N GLU A 199 -0.63 15.22 23.23
CA GLU A 199 -1.77 15.19 24.13
C GLU A 199 -2.68 16.42 23.93
N GLY A 200 -3.99 16.19 23.81
CA GLY A 200 -5.00 17.24 23.68
C GLY A 200 -5.20 17.80 22.26
N GLU A 201 -4.50 17.29 21.26
CA GLU A 201 -4.72 17.71 19.86
C GLU A 201 -6.02 17.16 19.27
N ASP A 202 -6.64 17.95 18.38
CA ASP A 202 -7.74 17.48 17.53
C ASP A 202 -7.18 16.61 16.39
N ARG A 203 -7.09 15.30 16.66
CA ARG A 203 -6.52 14.31 15.74
C ARG A 203 -7.27 14.26 14.41
N GLU A 204 -8.61 14.40 14.46
CA GLU A 204 -9.42 14.36 13.23
C GLU A 204 -9.13 15.57 12.34
N ALA A 205 -9.08 16.78 12.89
CA ALA A 205 -8.76 17.98 12.12
C ALA A 205 -7.35 17.93 11.52
N ILE A 206 -6.38 17.44 12.28
CA ILE A 206 -4.99 17.26 11.81
C ILE A 206 -4.94 16.26 10.67
N MET A 207 -5.63 15.13 10.77
CA MET A 207 -5.69 14.12 9.72
C MET A 207 -6.25 14.69 8.42
N TYR A 208 -7.36 15.42 8.47
CA TYR A 208 -7.93 16.03 7.26
C TYR A 208 -7.00 17.06 6.64
N GLN A 209 -6.29 17.85 7.44
CA GLN A 209 -5.32 18.81 6.92
C GLN A 209 -4.11 18.12 6.28
N ALA A 210 -3.55 17.10 6.92
CA ALA A 210 -2.45 16.31 6.38
C ALA A 210 -2.85 15.61 5.06
N ALA A 211 -4.03 15.00 5.04
CA ALA A 211 -4.58 14.38 3.85
C ALA A 211 -4.76 15.37 2.69
N HIS A 212 -5.20 16.61 2.98
CA HIS A 212 -5.26 17.65 1.96
C HIS A 212 -3.90 17.93 1.34
N TYR A 213 -2.86 18.09 2.15
CA TYR A 213 -1.51 18.38 1.65
C TYR A 213 -0.92 17.19 0.86
N GLU A 214 -1.17 15.95 1.28
CA GLU A 214 -0.75 14.77 0.51
C GLU A 214 -1.48 14.67 -0.83
N LEU A 215 -2.78 14.95 -0.87
CA LEU A 215 -3.56 14.96 -2.12
C LEU A 215 -3.06 16.03 -3.09
N VAL A 216 -2.72 17.24 -2.59
CA VAL A 216 -2.11 18.29 -3.40
C VAL A 216 -0.72 17.87 -3.90
N ALA A 217 0.11 17.28 -3.02
CA ALA A 217 1.42 16.75 -3.40
C ALA A 217 1.32 15.69 -4.49
N SER A 218 0.35 14.77 -4.36
CA SER A 218 0.04 13.76 -5.36
C SER A 218 -0.36 14.37 -6.70
N ALA A 219 -1.29 15.32 -6.70
CA ALA A 219 -1.77 15.98 -7.92
C ALA A 219 -0.65 16.75 -8.63
N ARG A 220 0.22 17.46 -7.89
CA ARG A 220 1.40 18.12 -8.46
C ARG A 220 2.38 17.11 -9.04
N ALA A 221 2.61 15.98 -8.36
CA ALA A 221 3.46 14.91 -8.87
C ALA A 221 2.91 14.31 -10.18
N VAL A 222 1.60 14.06 -10.27
CA VAL A 222 0.96 13.57 -11.51
C VAL A 222 1.20 14.55 -12.67
N LYS A 223 0.96 15.84 -12.46
CA LYS A 223 1.20 16.89 -13.47
C LYS A 223 2.66 16.93 -13.96
N ILE A 224 3.61 16.87 -13.03
CA ILE A 224 5.04 16.87 -13.35
C ILE A 224 5.43 15.58 -14.06
N GLY A 225 4.94 14.43 -13.60
CA GLY A 225 5.19 13.14 -14.25
C GLY A 225 4.77 13.14 -15.71
N HIS A 226 3.56 13.59 -16.03
CA HIS A 226 3.06 13.68 -17.40
C HIS A 226 3.80 14.74 -18.24
N ALA A 227 4.29 15.81 -17.60
CA ALA A 227 5.13 16.80 -18.30
C ALA A 227 6.51 16.25 -18.68
N ILE A 228 7.08 15.35 -17.85
CA ILE A 228 8.35 14.65 -18.11
C ILE A 228 8.18 13.56 -19.17
N ASN A 229 7.15 12.74 -19.00
CA ASN A 229 6.82 11.65 -19.93
C ASN A 229 5.30 11.47 -20.01
N PRO A 230 4.65 11.84 -21.13
CA PRO A 230 3.21 11.71 -21.30
C PRO A 230 2.71 10.24 -21.37
N ASP A 231 3.61 9.27 -21.54
CA ASP A 231 3.29 7.83 -21.58
C ASP A 231 3.27 7.20 -20.18
N PHE A 232 3.62 7.93 -19.14
CA PHE A 232 3.51 7.44 -17.78
C PHE A 232 2.06 7.11 -17.43
N GLN A 233 1.89 6.02 -16.70
CA GLN A 233 0.64 5.66 -16.05
C GLN A 233 0.81 5.90 -14.56
N ILE A 234 0.15 6.91 -14.03
CA ILE A 234 0.29 7.34 -12.62
C ILE A 234 -1.04 7.14 -11.91
N GLY A 235 -1.07 6.18 -10.98
CA GLY A 235 -2.26 5.83 -10.21
C GLY A 235 -2.24 6.37 -8.78
N CYS A 236 -3.40 6.35 -8.15
CA CYS A 236 -3.49 6.36 -6.69
C CYS A 236 -3.38 4.93 -6.14
N MET A 237 -3.15 4.80 -4.83
CA MET A 237 -3.19 3.50 -4.17
C MET A 237 -4.04 3.56 -2.91
N ILE A 238 -5.11 2.75 -2.87
CA ILE A 238 -6.19 2.80 -1.89
C ILE A 238 -6.29 1.46 -1.15
N ALA A 239 -6.33 1.50 0.18
CA ALA A 239 -6.69 0.33 0.98
C ALA A 239 -8.19 0.06 0.86
N MET A 240 -8.57 -0.96 0.09
CA MET A 240 -9.97 -1.29 -0.13
C MET A 240 -10.47 -2.36 0.84
N VAL A 241 -11.31 -1.94 1.74
CA VAL A 241 -12.02 -2.77 2.71
C VAL A 241 -13.51 -2.50 2.53
N PRO A 242 -14.29 -3.36 1.86
CA PRO A 242 -15.74 -3.22 1.81
C PRO A 242 -16.35 -3.20 3.21
N ILE A 243 -17.21 -2.24 3.46
CA ILE A 243 -17.91 -2.09 4.75
C ILE A 243 -19.39 -2.32 4.49
N TYR A 244 -19.83 -3.55 4.74
CA TYR A 244 -21.20 -3.95 4.49
C TYR A 244 -22.18 -3.44 5.56
N PRO A 245 -23.45 -3.24 5.24
CA PRO A 245 -24.48 -3.16 6.27
C PRO A 245 -24.57 -4.50 7.00
N TYR A 246 -24.66 -4.48 8.34
CA TYR A 246 -24.79 -5.72 9.13
C TYR A 246 -26.08 -6.49 8.82
N SER A 247 -27.13 -5.76 8.42
CA SER A 247 -28.41 -6.32 8.05
C SER A 247 -29.09 -5.47 6.95
N CYS A 248 -30.26 -5.91 6.49
CA CYS A 248 -31.10 -5.12 5.57
C CYS A 248 -31.88 -3.98 6.28
N ASN A 249 -31.60 -3.67 7.54
CA ASN A 249 -32.16 -2.50 8.21
C ASN A 249 -31.70 -1.22 7.48
N PRO A 250 -32.63 -0.30 7.10
CA PRO A 250 -32.27 0.94 6.44
C PRO A 250 -31.22 1.78 7.15
N GLU A 251 -31.15 1.74 8.49
CA GLU A 251 -30.14 2.44 9.27
C GLU A 251 -28.74 1.79 9.12
N ASP A 252 -28.66 0.46 9.02
CA ASP A 252 -27.40 -0.24 8.73
C ASP A 252 -26.91 0.08 7.30
N MET A 253 -27.84 0.18 6.33
CA MET A 253 -27.54 0.61 4.97
C MET A 253 -26.96 2.02 4.93
N MET A 254 -27.57 2.97 5.65
CA MET A 254 -27.08 4.35 5.71
C MET A 254 -25.73 4.45 6.42
N MET A 255 -25.50 3.63 7.45
CA MET A 255 -24.20 3.58 8.14
C MET A 255 -23.11 3.06 7.21
N SER A 256 -23.37 2.02 6.41
CA SER A 256 -22.45 1.51 5.39
C SER A 256 -22.13 2.60 4.34
N VAL A 257 -23.12 3.33 3.86
CA VAL A 257 -22.92 4.46 2.92
C VAL A 257 -21.98 5.50 3.54
N SER A 258 -22.22 5.90 4.78
CA SER A 258 -21.39 6.89 5.48
C SER A 258 -19.96 6.38 5.70
N ALA A 259 -19.79 5.11 6.10
CA ALA A 259 -18.49 4.49 6.29
C ALA A 259 -17.68 4.46 4.99
N MET A 260 -18.30 4.03 3.88
CA MET A 260 -17.67 4.03 2.56
C MET A 260 -17.31 5.45 2.10
N GLN A 261 -18.17 6.45 2.32
CA GLN A 261 -17.86 7.84 1.99
C GLN A 261 -16.67 8.38 2.81
N LYS A 262 -16.63 8.13 4.11
CA LYS A 262 -15.53 8.60 4.98
C LYS A 262 -14.20 7.92 4.69
N ARG A 263 -14.20 6.68 4.25
CA ARG A 263 -12.98 5.93 3.94
C ARG A 263 -12.46 6.21 2.52
N TYR A 264 -13.32 6.52 1.55
CA TYR A 264 -12.94 6.58 0.14
C TYR A 264 -13.05 7.95 -0.52
N TRP A 265 -13.29 9.03 0.22
CA TRP A 265 -13.25 10.39 -0.33
C TRP A 265 -11.87 10.75 -0.91
N PHE A 266 -10.81 10.13 -0.44
CA PHE A 266 -9.46 10.24 -1.00
C PHE A 266 -9.43 9.85 -2.48
N THR A 267 -10.12 8.77 -2.83
CA THR A 267 -10.24 8.31 -4.22
C THR A 267 -11.03 9.32 -5.06
N ASP A 268 -12.10 9.90 -4.50
CA ASP A 268 -12.85 10.96 -5.20
C ASP A 268 -11.94 12.13 -5.58
N VAL A 269 -11.07 12.57 -4.68
CA VAL A 269 -10.15 13.68 -4.95
C VAL A 269 -9.08 13.28 -5.97
N HIS A 270 -8.49 12.10 -5.84
CA HIS A 270 -7.50 11.60 -6.81
C HIS A 270 -8.05 11.49 -8.23
N VAL A 271 -9.31 11.02 -8.37
CA VAL A 271 -9.91 10.71 -9.68
C VAL A 271 -10.68 11.89 -10.26
N ARG A 272 -11.40 12.64 -9.42
CA ARG A 272 -12.29 13.72 -9.85
C ARG A 272 -11.71 15.12 -9.67
N GLY A 273 -10.61 15.23 -8.94
CA GLY A 273 -9.93 16.50 -8.69
C GLY A 273 -10.68 17.47 -7.77
N HIS A 274 -11.68 17.00 -7.03
CA HIS A 274 -12.42 17.84 -6.10
C HIS A 274 -12.99 17.04 -4.91
N TYR A 275 -13.25 17.74 -3.81
CA TYR A 275 -13.87 17.16 -2.62
C TYR A 275 -15.33 16.78 -2.88
N PRO A 276 -15.79 15.57 -2.52
CA PRO A 276 -17.19 15.19 -2.60
C PRO A 276 -18.04 15.98 -1.58
N SER A 277 -19.29 16.26 -1.92
CA SER A 277 -20.21 17.04 -1.08
C SER A 277 -20.42 16.44 0.31
N ALA A 278 -20.36 15.11 0.44
CA ALA A 278 -20.50 14.43 1.73
C ALA A 278 -19.40 14.84 2.71
N ILE A 279 -18.12 14.92 2.25
CA ILE A 279 -17.00 15.34 3.08
C ILE A 279 -17.04 16.84 3.36
N GLN A 280 -17.39 17.67 2.39
CA GLN A 280 -17.56 19.10 2.62
C GLN A 280 -18.63 19.39 3.70
N CYS A 281 -19.77 18.68 3.62
CA CYS A 281 -20.83 18.77 4.62
C CYS A 281 -20.36 18.27 6.00
N TYR A 282 -19.61 17.16 6.03
CA TYR A 282 -19.06 16.60 7.26
C TYR A 282 -18.10 17.59 7.96
N LEU A 283 -17.10 18.12 7.25
CA LEU A 283 -16.13 19.08 7.76
C LEU A 283 -16.83 20.33 8.33
N LYS A 284 -17.82 20.86 7.58
CA LYS A 284 -18.64 21.99 8.06
C LYS A 284 -19.38 21.66 9.36
N ARG A 285 -19.98 20.48 9.46
CA ARG A 285 -20.72 20.04 10.66
C ARG A 285 -19.81 19.87 11.87
N LYS A 286 -18.56 19.42 11.63
CA LYS A 286 -17.52 19.25 12.66
C LYS A 286 -16.76 20.54 12.99
N ASN A 287 -17.04 21.65 12.31
CA ASN A 287 -16.28 22.91 12.39
C ASN A 287 -14.78 22.74 12.08
N ILE A 288 -14.44 21.79 11.20
CA ILE A 288 -13.07 21.59 10.71
C ILE A 288 -12.87 22.50 9.50
N SER A 289 -11.92 23.43 9.62
CA SER A 289 -11.49 24.31 8.55
C SER A 289 -10.10 23.92 8.07
N LEU A 290 -9.94 23.72 6.76
CA LEU A 290 -8.67 23.36 6.14
C LEU A 290 -8.01 24.61 5.55
N ASP A 291 -6.67 24.65 5.62
CA ASP A 291 -5.86 25.61 4.87
C ASP A 291 -5.79 25.15 3.41
N VAL A 292 -6.71 25.64 2.59
CA VAL A 292 -6.87 25.33 1.17
C VAL A 292 -6.74 26.61 0.37
N THR A 293 -5.85 26.61 -0.63
CA THR A 293 -5.69 27.75 -1.56
C THR A 293 -6.40 27.49 -2.88
N GLU A 294 -6.63 28.53 -3.69
CA GLU A 294 -7.16 28.40 -5.05
C GLU A 294 -6.18 27.64 -5.96
N GLU A 295 -4.88 27.77 -5.71
CA GLU A 295 -3.85 26.99 -6.41
C GLU A 295 -3.98 25.48 -6.11
N ASP A 296 -4.20 25.12 -4.85
CA ASP A 296 -4.43 23.72 -4.48
C ASP A 296 -5.63 23.12 -5.23
N LEU A 297 -6.74 23.84 -5.29
CA LEU A 297 -7.94 23.37 -6.01
C LEU A 297 -7.67 23.25 -7.52
N THR A 298 -6.86 24.14 -8.08
CA THR A 298 -6.43 24.07 -9.49
C THR A 298 -5.52 22.86 -9.72
N ASP A 299 -4.58 22.61 -8.80
CA ASP A 299 -3.66 21.47 -8.87
C ASP A 299 -4.43 20.15 -8.78
N LEU A 300 -5.36 20.04 -7.83
CA LEU A 300 -6.21 18.86 -7.70
C LEU A 300 -7.01 18.57 -8.98
N ALA A 301 -7.64 19.59 -9.55
CA ALA A 301 -8.45 19.47 -10.76
C ALA A 301 -7.64 19.05 -12.00
N ASN A 302 -6.36 19.42 -12.09
CA ASN A 302 -5.49 19.14 -13.23
C ASN A 302 -4.50 18.00 -13.01
N GLY A 303 -4.46 17.40 -11.81
CA GLY A 303 -3.54 16.32 -11.44
C GLY A 303 -4.29 15.02 -11.08
N CYS A 304 -5.34 14.70 -11.82
CA CYS A 304 -6.08 13.45 -11.65
C CYS A 304 -5.25 12.26 -12.14
N VAL A 305 -5.47 11.11 -11.50
CA VAL A 305 -4.74 9.87 -11.79
C VAL A 305 -5.28 9.14 -13.01
N ASP A 306 -4.43 8.28 -13.63
CA ASP A 306 -4.78 7.50 -14.83
C ASP A 306 -5.50 6.18 -14.51
N TYR A 307 -5.24 5.59 -13.34
CA TYR A 307 -5.83 4.33 -12.90
C TYR A 307 -5.95 4.28 -11.37
N ILE A 308 -6.72 3.32 -10.87
CA ILE A 308 -6.88 3.07 -9.45
C ILE A 308 -6.14 1.79 -9.08
N GLY A 309 -4.99 1.93 -8.39
CA GLY A 309 -4.35 0.85 -7.67
C GLY A 309 -5.03 0.66 -6.31
N PHE A 310 -5.24 -0.58 -5.90
CA PHE A 310 -5.80 -0.85 -4.59
C PHE A 310 -5.30 -2.16 -3.99
N SER A 311 -5.27 -2.20 -2.65
CA SER A 311 -5.10 -3.42 -1.86
C SER A 311 -6.46 -4.00 -1.49
N TYR A 312 -6.53 -5.32 -1.40
CA TYR A 312 -7.69 -6.03 -0.88
C TYR A 312 -7.24 -7.21 -0.02
N TYR A 313 -7.66 -7.23 1.23
CA TYR A 313 -7.33 -8.31 2.16
C TYR A 313 -8.55 -8.87 2.88
N MET A 314 -9.57 -8.03 3.14
CA MET A 314 -10.70 -8.35 3.99
C MET A 314 -11.89 -7.42 3.76
N SER A 315 -13.01 -7.75 4.37
CA SER A 315 -14.20 -6.91 4.49
C SER A 315 -14.67 -6.81 5.94
N PHE A 316 -15.52 -5.85 6.26
CA PHE A 316 -16.18 -5.70 7.55
C PHE A 316 -17.65 -5.34 7.39
N ALA A 317 -18.37 -5.21 8.51
CA ALA A 317 -19.73 -4.71 8.55
C ALA A 317 -19.90 -3.59 9.59
N VAL A 318 -21.00 -2.84 9.50
CA VAL A 318 -21.37 -1.77 10.45
C VAL A 318 -22.84 -1.84 10.81
N LYS A 319 -23.17 -1.33 12.02
CA LYS A 319 -24.56 -1.19 12.53
C LYS A 319 -24.91 0.28 12.67
N GLY A 320 -26.12 0.67 12.24
CA GLY A 320 -26.53 2.06 12.15
C GLY A 320 -27.52 2.55 13.21
N ALA A 321 -28.22 1.65 13.90
CA ALA A 321 -29.37 1.97 14.73
C ALA A 321 -29.16 3.09 15.77
N GLU A 322 -27.94 3.23 16.33
CA GLU A 322 -27.62 4.23 17.34
C GLU A 322 -26.93 5.49 16.76
N LYS A 323 -26.77 5.56 15.44
CA LYS A 323 -25.99 6.62 14.76
C LYS A 323 -26.85 7.64 14.01
N ALA A 324 -28.15 7.39 13.86
CA ALA A 324 -29.06 8.31 13.19
C ALA A 324 -29.19 9.66 13.93
N PRO A 325 -29.39 10.80 13.23
CA PRO A 325 -29.52 10.93 11.78
C PRO A 325 -28.20 11.19 11.04
N THR A 326 -27.07 11.30 11.73
CA THR A 326 -25.79 11.72 11.13
C THR A 326 -24.98 10.57 10.56
N PHE A 327 -25.13 9.36 11.12
CA PHE A 327 -24.37 8.16 10.78
C PHE A 327 -22.85 8.39 10.79
N ASP A 328 -22.35 9.18 11.76
CA ASP A 328 -20.93 9.50 11.89
C ASP A 328 -20.11 8.24 12.18
N TYR A 329 -19.39 7.80 11.17
CA TYR A 329 -18.55 6.62 11.22
C TYR A 329 -17.19 6.90 11.87
N ASN A 330 -16.75 5.98 12.73
CA ASN A 330 -15.42 5.94 13.31
C ASN A 330 -14.87 4.51 13.17
N GLU A 331 -13.79 4.34 12.40
CA GLU A 331 -13.24 3.03 12.07
C GLU A 331 -12.84 2.20 13.30
N ALA A 332 -12.23 2.85 14.29
CA ALA A 332 -11.78 2.16 15.50
C ALA A 332 -12.92 1.63 16.39
N LYS A 333 -14.15 2.16 16.22
CA LYS A 333 -15.28 1.89 17.15
C LYS A 333 -16.45 1.18 16.51
N ASP A 334 -16.67 1.36 15.20
CA ASP A 334 -17.94 1.01 14.55
C ASP A 334 -17.87 -0.24 13.70
N LEU A 335 -16.65 -0.72 13.36
CA LEU A 335 -16.48 -1.97 12.61
C LEU A 335 -16.93 -3.17 13.43
N VAL A 336 -17.74 -4.02 12.82
CA VAL A 336 -18.19 -5.28 13.40
C VAL A 336 -17.85 -6.43 12.45
N ARG A 337 -17.67 -7.63 13.01
CA ARG A 337 -17.43 -8.83 12.24
C ARG A 337 -18.63 -9.17 11.38
N ASN A 338 -18.40 -9.50 10.11
CA ASN A 338 -19.41 -10.13 9.26
C ASN A 338 -19.62 -11.59 9.71
N PRO A 339 -20.85 -11.98 10.08
CA PRO A 339 -21.11 -13.34 10.59
C PRO A 339 -21.06 -14.44 9.51
N TYR A 340 -21.00 -14.07 8.22
CA TYR A 340 -21.09 -15.01 7.10
C TYR A 340 -19.73 -15.41 6.52
N VAL A 341 -18.62 -14.83 7.01
CA VAL A 341 -17.27 -15.13 6.50
C VAL A 341 -16.34 -15.64 7.60
N ALA A 342 -15.41 -16.51 7.22
CA ALA A 342 -14.38 -17.02 8.10
C ALA A 342 -13.32 -15.94 8.42
N THR A 343 -12.45 -16.21 9.39
CA THR A 343 -11.33 -15.34 9.75
C THR A 343 -10.01 -16.11 9.74
N SER A 344 -8.92 -15.42 9.38
CA SER A 344 -7.56 -15.92 9.56
C SER A 344 -7.13 -15.89 11.04
N ASP A 345 -5.95 -16.43 11.35
CA ASP A 345 -5.35 -16.40 12.70
C ASP A 345 -5.10 -14.95 13.21
N TRP A 346 -4.94 -14.00 12.30
CA TRP A 346 -4.84 -12.55 12.62
C TRP A 346 -6.19 -11.84 12.68
N GLY A 347 -7.32 -12.57 12.64
CA GLY A 347 -8.67 -11.99 12.70
C GLY A 347 -9.14 -11.33 11.42
N TRP A 348 -8.39 -11.43 10.31
CA TRP A 348 -8.79 -10.87 9.02
C TRP A 348 -9.86 -11.74 8.37
N GLN A 349 -10.95 -11.11 7.96
CA GLN A 349 -12.09 -11.81 7.37
C GLN A 349 -11.78 -12.24 5.94
N ILE A 350 -11.96 -13.52 5.64
CA ILE A 350 -11.69 -14.11 4.32
C ILE A 350 -12.95 -13.98 3.48
N ASP A 351 -12.95 -13.07 2.52
CA ASP A 351 -14.12 -12.74 1.70
C ASP A 351 -13.73 -12.55 0.22
N PRO A 352 -13.65 -13.62 -0.55
CA PRO A 352 -13.34 -13.51 -1.99
C PRO A 352 -14.40 -12.71 -2.77
N MET A 353 -15.69 -12.86 -2.44
CA MET A 353 -16.77 -12.09 -3.07
C MET A 353 -16.64 -10.58 -2.83
N GLY A 354 -16.06 -10.19 -1.70
CA GLY A 354 -15.77 -8.81 -1.38
C GLY A 354 -14.79 -8.16 -2.35
N LEU A 355 -13.86 -8.93 -2.93
CA LEU A 355 -12.98 -8.42 -4.00
C LEU A 355 -13.79 -8.03 -5.26
N ARG A 356 -14.70 -8.90 -5.70
CA ARG A 356 -15.59 -8.60 -6.83
C ARG A 356 -16.49 -7.40 -6.53
N TYR A 357 -17.05 -7.32 -5.32
CA TYR A 357 -17.81 -6.16 -4.85
C TYR A 357 -16.97 -4.87 -4.90
N ALA A 358 -15.74 -4.92 -4.40
CA ALA A 358 -14.82 -3.79 -4.38
C ALA A 358 -14.52 -3.27 -5.80
N MET A 359 -14.25 -4.17 -6.75
CA MET A 359 -14.00 -3.82 -8.15
C MET A 359 -15.24 -3.17 -8.80
N ASN A 360 -16.44 -3.70 -8.56
CA ASN A 360 -17.69 -3.10 -9.02
C ASN A 360 -17.90 -1.71 -8.40
N TRP A 361 -17.64 -1.56 -7.10
CA TRP A 361 -17.80 -0.28 -6.42
C TRP A 361 -16.89 0.82 -7.01
N PHE A 362 -15.65 0.49 -7.35
CA PHE A 362 -14.74 1.42 -8.03
C PHE A 362 -15.21 1.72 -9.46
N ASN A 363 -15.56 0.68 -10.22
CA ASN A 363 -15.96 0.82 -11.61
C ASN A 363 -17.21 1.68 -11.75
N ASP A 364 -18.28 1.40 -10.98
CA ASP A 364 -19.53 2.17 -11.00
C ASP A 364 -19.33 3.64 -10.63
N ARG A 365 -18.32 3.93 -9.81
CA ARG A 365 -18.08 5.27 -9.31
C ARG A 365 -17.14 6.09 -10.20
N TYR A 366 -16.20 5.45 -10.88
CA TYR A 366 -15.08 6.16 -11.53
C TYR A 366 -14.84 5.79 -12.98
N GLU A 367 -15.20 4.60 -13.43
CA GLU A 367 -14.98 4.11 -14.81
C GLU A 367 -13.50 4.23 -15.27
N LEU A 368 -12.54 4.04 -14.37
CA LEU A 368 -11.11 4.00 -14.66
C LEU A 368 -10.59 2.57 -14.64
N PRO A 369 -9.46 2.30 -15.35
CA PRO A 369 -8.75 1.03 -15.20
C PRO A 369 -8.40 0.75 -13.74
N LEU A 370 -8.54 -0.50 -13.32
CA LEU A 370 -8.21 -0.97 -11.98
C LEU A 370 -6.93 -1.81 -11.99
N PHE A 371 -6.16 -1.74 -10.92
CA PHE A 371 -5.01 -2.61 -10.69
C PHE A 371 -5.05 -3.15 -9.25
N ILE A 372 -5.18 -4.46 -9.09
CA ILE A 372 -5.05 -5.10 -7.78
C ILE A 372 -3.57 -5.17 -7.45
N VAL A 373 -3.06 -4.16 -6.76
CA VAL A 373 -1.62 -4.02 -6.47
C VAL A 373 -1.19 -4.69 -5.17
N GLU A 374 -2.17 -5.13 -4.35
CA GLU A 374 -1.93 -5.99 -3.19
C GLU A 374 -3.13 -6.88 -2.93
N ASN A 375 -2.87 -8.16 -2.70
CA ASN A 375 -3.79 -9.13 -2.13
C ASN A 375 -2.96 -10.26 -1.50
N GLY A 376 -3.37 -10.85 -0.38
CA GLY A 376 -2.56 -11.90 0.22
C GLY A 376 -3.10 -12.43 1.54
N PHE A 377 -2.50 -13.50 1.98
CA PHE A 377 -2.86 -14.22 3.20
C PHE A 377 -1.66 -14.41 4.10
N GLY A 378 -1.62 -13.64 5.20
CA GLY A 378 -0.60 -13.80 6.24
C GLY A 378 -0.87 -15.03 7.10
N ALA A 379 0.09 -15.93 7.19
CA ALA A 379 -0.02 -17.17 7.96
C ALA A 379 1.32 -17.54 8.62
N ILE A 380 1.27 -18.48 9.56
CA ILE A 380 2.46 -19.14 10.10
C ILE A 380 2.75 -20.32 9.20
N ASP A 381 3.91 -20.29 8.53
CA ASP A 381 4.36 -21.39 7.70
C ASP A 381 5.20 -22.36 8.54
N GLU A 382 5.00 -23.65 8.34
CA GLU A 382 5.77 -24.72 8.98
C GLU A 382 6.80 -25.26 7.98
N LEU A 383 8.07 -25.32 8.42
CA LEU A 383 9.14 -25.96 7.67
C LEU A 383 9.13 -27.44 8.05
N GLU A 384 8.78 -28.29 7.08
CA GLU A 384 8.76 -29.75 7.25
C GLU A 384 10.18 -30.31 7.42
N PRO A 385 10.34 -31.52 8.03
CA PRO A 385 11.66 -32.14 8.22
C PRO A 385 12.46 -32.38 6.93
N ASP A 386 11.77 -32.49 5.79
CA ASP A 386 12.40 -32.63 4.47
C ASP A 386 12.77 -31.29 3.81
N GLY A 387 12.52 -30.19 4.51
CA GLY A 387 12.79 -28.83 4.03
C GLY A 387 11.72 -28.22 3.14
N THR A 388 10.58 -28.89 2.96
CA THR A 388 9.43 -28.36 2.20
C THR A 388 8.53 -27.49 3.07
N ILE A 389 7.73 -26.64 2.42
CA ILE A 389 6.69 -25.81 3.07
C ILE A 389 5.39 -26.03 2.31
N ASN A 390 4.43 -26.67 2.99
CA ASN A 390 3.15 -27.07 2.41
C ASN A 390 2.05 -26.03 2.72
N ASP A 391 2.06 -24.91 2.02
CA ASP A 391 1.17 -23.76 2.23
C ASP A 391 -0.12 -23.81 1.36
N THR A 392 -0.80 -24.94 1.37
CA THR A 392 -2.07 -25.16 0.61
C THR A 392 -3.18 -24.20 0.99
N TYR A 393 -3.23 -23.72 2.23
CA TYR A 393 -4.16 -22.69 2.70
C TYR A 393 -3.97 -21.37 1.96
N ARG A 394 -2.73 -20.98 1.61
CA ARG A 394 -2.43 -19.80 0.80
C ARG A 394 -2.91 -19.98 -0.62
N ILE A 395 -2.68 -21.16 -1.20
CA ILE A 395 -3.18 -21.51 -2.53
C ILE A 395 -4.71 -21.42 -2.56
N ALA A 396 -5.41 -21.97 -1.57
CA ALA A 396 -6.86 -21.90 -1.50
C ALA A 396 -7.38 -20.46 -1.45
N TYR A 397 -6.81 -19.62 -0.57
CA TYR A 397 -7.16 -18.21 -0.46
C TYR A 397 -6.99 -17.47 -1.78
N LEU A 398 -5.82 -17.58 -2.41
CA LEU A 398 -5.51 -16.85 -3.63
C LEU A 398 -6.35 -17.35 -4.82
N ARG A 399 -6.60 -18.66 -4.92
CA ARG A 399 -7.46 -19.26 -5.94
C ARG A 399 -8.85 -18.65 -5.91
N GLU A 400 -9.50 -18.63 -4.77
CA GLU A 400 -10.85 -18.09 -4.59
C GLU A 400 -10.90 -16.60 -4.95
N HIS A 401 -9.87 -15.81 -4.59
CA HIS A 401 -9.80 -14.38 -4.94
C HIS A 401 -9.57 -14.17 -6.44
N ILE A 402 -8.69 -14.97 -7.08
CA ILE A 402 -8.44 -14.89 -8.52
C ILE A 402 -9.70 -15.30 -9.31
N GLU A 403 -10.46 -16.29 -8.83
CA GLU A 403 -11.76 -16.65 -9.43
C GLU A 403 -12.71 -15.45 -9.42
N MET A 404 -12.88 -14.77 -8.29
CA MET A 404 -13.74 -13.59 -8.17
C MET A 404 -13.26 -12.41 -9.02
N MET A 405 -11.95 -12.22 -9.11
CA MET A 405 -11.34 -11.25 -10.00
C MET A 405 -11.68 -11.54 -11.48
N LYS A 406 -11.54 -12.78 -11.93
CA LYS A 406 -11.91 -13.21 -13.29
C LYS A 406 -13.40 -13.03 -13.57
N GLU A 407 -14.26 -13.36 -12.60
CA GLU A 407 -15.70 -13.15 -12.73
C GLU A 407 -16.05 -11.66 -12.87
N ALA A 408 -15.39 -10.77 -12.12
CA ALA A 408 -15.57 -9.33 -12.25
C ALA A 408 -15.22 -8.83 -13.68
N VAL A 409 -14.16 -9.35 -14.27
CA VAL A 409 -13.80 -9.02 -15.66
C VAL A 409 -14.82 -9.61 -16.65
N ALA A 410 -15.19 -10.90 -16.47
CA ALA A 410 -16.02 -11.62 -17.44
C ALA A 410 -17.50 -11.20 -17.43
N TYR A 411 -18.07 -10.95 -16.26
CA TYR A 411 -19.49 -10.71 -16.10
C TYR A 411 -19.83 -9.25 -15.83
N ASP A 412 -18.94 -8.51 -15.17
CA ASP A 412 -19.19 -7.13 -14.77
C ASP A 412 -18.50 -6.11 -15.69
N GLY A 413 -17.65 -6.58 -16.63
CA GLY A 413 -17.01 -5.76 -17.68
C GLY A 413 -15.91 -4.84 -17.16
N ILE A 414 -15.25 -5.21 -16.07
CA ILE A 414 -14.22 -4.40 -15.42
C ILE A 414 -12.92 -4.38 -16.23
N ASP A 415 -12.40 -3.21 -16.48
CA ASP A 415 -11.07 -3.02 -17.07
C ASP A 415 -9.99 -3.22 -16.01
N LEU A 416 -9.42 -4.43 -15.95
CA LEU A 416 -8.37 -4.79 -15.01
C LEU A 416 -7.01 -4.88 -15.69
N MET A 417 -6.03 -4.15 -15.16
CA MET A 417 -4.66 -4.08 -15.69
C MET A 417 -3.78 -5.24 -15.23
N GLY A 418 -3.94 -5.67 -13.97
CA GLY A 418 -3.05 -6.67 -13.39
C GLY A 418 -3.39 -7.07 -11.96
N TYR A 419 -2.60 -8.02 -11.46
CA TYR A 419 -2.71 -8.59 -10.12
C TYR A 419 -1.32 -8.87 -9.55
N THR A 420 -1.01 -8.29 -8.38
CA THR A 420 0.27 -8.46 -7.69
C THR A 420 0.03 -8.88 -6.24
N PRO A 421 0.13 -10.17 -5.90
CA PRO A 421 0.06 -10.64 -4.52
C PRO A 421 1.08 -9.94 -3.63
N TRP A 422 0.61 -9.56 -2.43
CA TRP A 422 1.44 -8.89 -1.44
C TRP A 422 2.42 -9.84 -0.76
N GLY A 423 3.66 -9.37 -0.59
CA GLY A 423 4.68 -10.08 0.15
C GLY A 423 5.01 -11.44 -0.46
N PHE A 424 4.97 -11.57 -1.80
CA PHE A 424 5.18 -12.82 -2.52
C PHE A 424 6.56 -13.47 -2.27
N ILE A 425 7.52 -12.74 -1.75
CA ILE A 425 8.68 -13.19 -0.99
C ILE A 425 8.47 -12.77 0.47
N ASP A 426 8.76 -13.65 1.42
CA ASP A 426 8.58 -13.34 2.84
C ASP A 426 9.37 -12.10 3.24
N LEU A 427 8.71 -11.22 3.98
CA LEU A 427 9.23 -9.91 4.37
C LEU A 427 8.77 -9.55 5.79
N VAL A 428 9.34 -8.50 6.35
CA VAL A 428 8.92 -7.97 7.66
C VAL A 428 7.50 -7.43 7.57
N SER A 429 6.60 -7.93 8.42
CA SER A 429 5.21 -7.43 8.47
C SER A 429 5.17 -5.96 8.89
N ALA A 430 4.48 -5.11 8.12
CA ALA A 430 4.37 -3.68 8.42
C ALA A 430 3.72 -3.42 9.80
N SER A 431 2.59 -4.07 10.07
CA SER A 431 1.78 -3.82 11.28
C SER A 431 2.38 -4.39 12.55
N THR A 432 3.06 -5.54 12.47
CA THR A 432 3.58 -6.25 13.66
C THR A 432 5.10 -6.26 13.77
N GLY A 433 5.83 -5.98 12.69
CA GLY A 433 7.29 -6.10 12.66
C GLY A 433 7.80 -7.54 12.71
N GLU A 434 6.94 -8.54 12.47
CA GLU A 434 7.26 -9.95 12.58
C GLU A 434 7.63 -10.56 11.23
N MET A 435 8.60 -11.48 11.24
CA MET A 435 8.89 -12.36 10.10
C MET A 435 7.97 -13.58 10.03
N LYS A 436 7.44 -14.05 11.17
CA LYS A 436 6.58 -15.26 11.21
C LYS A 436 5.22 -15.08 10.56
N LYS A 437 4.74 -13.84 10.37
CA LYS A 437 3.52 -13.53 9.60
C LYS A 437 3.86 -13.52 8.12
N ARG A 438 3.87 -14.70 7.51
CA ARG A 438 4.38 -14.93 6.17
C ARG A 438 3.28 -14.87 5.11
N TYR A 439 3.59 -14.22 3.99
CA TYR A 439 2.69 -14.07 2.84
C TYR A 439 3.22 -14.76 1.58
N GLY A 440 4.54 -15.04 1.54
CA GLY A 440 5.29 -15.32 0.32
C GLY A 440 5.07 -16.70 -0.28
N PHE A 441 5.35 -16.80 -1.57
CA PHE A 441 5.63 -18.02 -2.30
C PHE A 441 7.09 -18.45 -2.12
N ILE A 442 7.93 -17.51 -1.72
CA ILE A 442 9.34 -17.70 -1.42
C ILE A 442 9.54 -17.48 0.08
N TYR A 443 9.91 -18.53 0.76
CA TYR A 443 10.30 -18.51 2.17
C TYR A 443 11.66 -17.88 2.34
N VAL A 444 11.82 -17.04 3.36
CA VAL A 444 13.11 -16.50 3.78
C VAL A 444 13.43 -17.03 5.17
N ASP A 445 14.58 -17.67 5.32
CA ASP A 445 15.02 -18.24 6.59
C ASP A 445 15.46 -17.14 7.55
N LYS A 446 14.49 -16.57 8.24
CA LYS A 446 14.65 -15.55 9.28
C LYS A 446 13.51 -15.64 10.28
N ASP A 447 13.84 -15.56 11.57
CA ASP A 447 12.84 -15.50 12.66
C ASP A 447 12.57 -14.04 13.10
N ASN A 448 11.71 -13.87 14.11
CA ASN A 448 11.33 -12.56 14.63
C ASN A 448 12.47 -11.83 15.36
N ASP A 449 13.46 -12.58 15.86
CA ASP A 449 14.63 -12.05 16.60
C ASP A 449 15.79 -11.71 15.65
N GLY A 450 15.59 -11.94 14.34
CA GLY A 450 16.58 -11.67 13.30
C GLY A 450 17.55 -12.82 13.05
N HIS A 451 17.34 -13.99 13.67
CA HIS A 451 18.18 -15.16 13.44
C HIS A 451 17.76 -15.92 12.18
N GLY A 452 18.71 -16.51 11.50
CA GLY A 452 18.52 -17.32 10.29
C GLY A 452 19.66 -17.10 9.30
N THR A 453 19.60 -17.82 8.20
CA THR A 453 20.61 -17.78 7.13
C THR A 453 20.27 -16.82 6.00
N LEU A 454 19.06 -16.29 6.00
CA LEU A 454 18.46 -15.55 4.88
C LEU A 454 18.35 -16.37 3.59
N GLU A 455 18.44 -17.70 3.67
CA GLU A 455 18.24 -18.59 2.51
C GLU A 455 16.84 -18.44 1.97
N ARG A 456 16.70 -18.44 0.63
CA ARG A 456 15.40 -18.41 -0.07
C ARG A 456 15.00 -19.83 -0.43
N ARG A 457 13.76 -20.23 -0.09
CA ARG A 457 13.19 -21.54 -0.43
C ARG A 457 11.84 -21.39 -1.09
N LYS A 458 11.58 -22.16 -2.12
CA LYS A 458 10.30 -22.17 -2.81
C LYS A 458 9.28 -22.94 -1.96
N LYS A 459 8.11 -22.34 -1.71
CA LYS A 459 6.99 -23.01 -1.07
C LYS A 459 6.15 -23.77 -2.10
N LYS A 460 5.20 -24.55 -1.68
CA LYS A 460 4.28 -25.26 -2.60
C LYS A 460 3.50 -24.28 -3.48
N SER A 461 3.12 -23.15 -2.95
CA SER A 461 2.44 -22.06 -3.68
C SER A 461 3.28 -21.48 -4.82
N PHE A 462 4.61 -21.60 -4.81
CA PHE A 462 5.47 -21.12 -5.89
C PHE A 462 5.13 -21.80 -7.23
N ALA A 463 5.13 -23.13 -7.27
CA ALA A 463 4.83 -23.87 -8.49
C ALA A 463 3.37 -23.65 -8.95
N TRP A 464 2.44 -23.54 -7.98
CA TRP A 464 1.06 -23.24 -8.29
C TRP A 464 0.90 -21.85 -8.96
N TYR A 465 1.50 -20.79 -8.38
CA TYR A 465 1.38 -19.45 -8.95
C TYR A 465 2.11 -19.32 -10.28
N GLN A 466 3.23 -20.03 -10.46
CA GLN A 466 3.92 -20.17 -11.75
C GLN A 466 2.98 -20.71 -12.83
N GLN A 467 2.18 -21.75 -12.53
CA GLN A 467 1.18 -22.30 -13.42
C GLN A 467 0.05 -21.31 -13.73
N VAL A 468 -0.44 -20.61 -12.72
CA VAL A 468 -1.45 -19.55 -12.89
C VAL A 468 -0.97 -18.50 -13.91
N ILE A 469 0.25 -18.01 -13.73
CA ILE A 469 0.84 -17.02 -14.65
C ILE A 469 1.00 -17.61 -16.06
N ALA A 470 1.60 -18.80 -16.19
CA ALA A 470 1.87 -19.44 -17.47
C ALA A 470 0.60 -19.68 -18.30
N THR A 471 -0.54 -19.88 -17.65
CA THR A 471 -1.85 -20.08 -18.30
C THR A 471 -2.70 -18.82 -18.37
N ASN A 472 -2.16 -17.66 -18.01
CA ASN A 472 -2.92 -16.41 -17.91
C ASN A 472 -4.18 -16.56 -17.05
N GLY A 473 -4.06 -17.30 -15.93
CA GLY A 473 -5.16 -17.54 -14.99
C GLY A 473 -6.20 -18.55 -15.43
N GLU A 474 -5.97 -19.32 -16.50
CA GLU A 474 -6.92 -20.35 -16.94
C GLU A 474 -6.89 -21.60 -16.05
N GLU A 475 -5.72 -21.94 -15.49
CA GLU A 475 -5.54 -23.05 -14.55
C GLU A 475 -5.20 -22.52 -13.15
N LEU A 476 -6.10 -22.73 -12.18
CA LEU A 476 -6.00 -22.25 -10.80
C LEU A 476 -5.79 -23.39 -9.79
#